data_c4281dc035a5dbb7b2c5a0ae2bcad4fd
#
_entry.id   c4281dc035a5dbb7b2c5a0ae2bcad4fd
#
_cell.length_a   1.000
_cell.length_b   1.000
_cell.length_c   1.000
_cell.angle_alpha   90.00
_cell.angle_beta   90.00
_cell.angle_gamma   90.00
#
_symmetry.space_group_name_H-M   'P 1'
#
loop_
_entity.id
_entity.type
_entity.pdbx_description
1 polymer ?
#
loop_
_entity_poly.entity_id
_entity_poly.type
_entity_poly.pdbx_seq_one_letter_code
_entity_poly.pdbx_strand_id
1 'polypeptide(L)'
;MYNIRMIIAFSGTAFLPYFMGNQLATIPLTLGVVAAGISDIDDRFSARLQNQLYTYLGFFITATSIQLLFPHPVLFACGLIISCICLILLGSLGRRYATIAYGCLVVSVYSMLGVHLFEDWYIQPALLVIGAAWYGLISTISFLLFPVREVQDKISQSYSSLGDFLFAKSNLFDVDMTPESYQQSMIDLSLENGKLVGIFNQVKTVLLTRLKGDRGQKDTRRSLQYYFVAQDIHERADSAHIDYQKLAKIFEHSDVLFRFQRILALQGKACKDLSQSIMKREVYNHNLRFKHAFQNLKHSLKKLKEDDAFDQIWVNALYSLYQNLKSIDAQLKNLETERNISLDKSKHIENQLKDDDLKGWDDIVVRIRQNLTPESVLF
;
A
#
# COMPACT_ATOMS: atom_id res chain seq x y z
N MET A 1 12.29 -4.75 -5.42
CA MET A 1 12.98 -3.76 -6.28
C MET A 1 13.63 -2.62 -5.48
N TYR A 2 12.94 -2.02 -4.50
CA TYR A 2 13.52 -0.95 -3.65
C TYR A 2 14.86 -1.36 -3.03
N ASN A 3 14.94 -2.51 -2.38
CA ASN A 3 16.16 -3.00 -1.71
C ASN A 3 17.35 -3.15 -2.69
N ILE A 4 17.09 -3.63 -3.91
CA ILE A 4 18.15 -3.79 -4.93
C ILE A 4 18.67 -2.42 -5.37
N ARG A 5 17.78 -1.45 -5.61
CA ARG A 5 18.17 -0.06 -5.93
C ARG A 5 19.05 0.55 -4.84
N MET A 6 18.64 0.36 -3.56
CA MET A 6 19.40 0.83 -2.41
C MET A 6 20.79 0.19 -2.32
N ILE A 7 20.88 -1.14 -2.48
CA ILE A 7 22.17 -1.85 -2.45
C ILE A 7 23.12 -1.30 -3.54
N ILE A 8 22.65 -1.16 -4.78
CA ILE A 8 23.46 -0.64 -5.90
C ILE A 8 23.89 0.81 -5.61
N ALA A 9 22.96 1.65 -5.13
CA ALA A 9 23.25 3.05 -4.84
C ALA A 9 24.29 3.21 -3.71
N PHE A 10 24.12 2.44 -2.61
CA PHE A 10 25.08 2.43 -1.51
C PHE A 10 26.46 1.91 -1.93
N SER A 11 26.50 0.82 -2.69
CA SER A 11 27.77 0.28 -3.19
C SER A 11 28.52 1.32 -4.00
N GLY A 12 27.83 2.03 -4.92
CA GLY A 12 28.45 3.08 -5.73
C GLY A 12 29.02 4.24 -4.89
N THR A 13 28.25 4.74 -3.92
CA THR A 13 28.68 5.87 -3.07
C THR A 13 29.69 5.48 -1.99
N ALA A 14 29.79 4.21 -1.62
CA ALA A 14 30.80 3.72 -0.69
C ALA A 14 32.15 3.43 -1.37
N PHE A 15 32.10 2.70 -2.51
CA PHE A 15 33.34 2.26 -3.18
C PHE A 15 34.01 3.37 -3.99
N LEU A 16 33.27 4.24 -4.69
CA LEU A 16 33.81 5.20 -5.60
C LEU A 16 34.72 6.26 -4.90
N PRO A 17 34.33 6.90 -3.77
CA PRO A 17 35.20 7.79 -3.04
C PRO A 17 36.38 7.07 -2.39
N TYR A 18 36.21 5.81 -1.97
CA TYR A 18 37.31 5.00 -1.43
C TYR A 18 38.42 4.81 -2.45
N PHE A 19 38.08 4.46 -3.69
CA PHE A 19 39.06 4.31 -4.79
C PHE A 19 39.69 5.64 -5.22
N MET A 20 38.96 6.76 -5.07
CA MET A 20 39.46 8.11 -5.38
C MET A 20 40.34 8.70 -4.24
N GLY A 21 40.52 7.97 -3.13
CA GLY A 21 41.33 8.41 -2.00
C GLY A 21 40.67 9.49 -1.11
N ASN A 22 39.39 9.81 -1.35
CA ASN A 22 38.64 10.79 -0.56
C ASN A 22 37.55 10.11 0.29
N GLN A 23 37.98 9.42 1.35
CA GLN A 23 37.10 8.66 2.22
C GLN A 23 36.04 9.50 2.96
N LEU A 24 36.37 10.78 3.28
CA LEU A 24 35.47 11.71 3.95
C LEU A 24 34.22 12.03 3.11
N ALA A 25 34.32 12.04 1.79
CA ALA A 25 33.21 12.29 0.88
C ALA A 25 32.15 11.17 0.90
N THR A 26 32.51 9.97 1.37
CA THR A 26 31.57 8.85 1.49
C THR A 26 30.39 9.18 2.41
N ILE A 27 30.62 9.94 3.50
CA ILE A 27 29.58 10.27 4.49
C ILE A 27 28.43 11.08 3.86
N PRO A 28 28.67 12.28 3.26
CA PRO A 28 27.58 13.05 2.66
C PRO A 28 26.98 12.40 1.42
N LEU A 29 27.77 11.65 0.64
CA LEU A 29 27.25 10.92 -0.54
C LEU A 29 26.26 9.82 -0.14
N THR A 30 26.61 8.97 0.83
CA THR A 30 25.72 7.91 1.32
C THR A 30 24.49 8.47 2.00
N LEU A 31 24.62 9.57 2.73
CA LEU A 31 23.50 10.28 3.31
C LEU A 31 22.53 10.80 2.25
N GLY A 32 23.05 11.38 1.17
CA GLY A 32 22.23 11.80 0.03
C GLY A 32 21.42 10.65 -0.58
N VAL A 33 22.03 9.45 -0.71
CA VAL A 33 21.33 8.24 -1.16
C VAL A 33 20.19 7.86 -0.21
N VAL A 34 20.44 7.84 1.12
CA VAL A 34 19.42 7.50 2.12
C VAL A 34 18.24 8.46 2.06
N ALA A 35 18.53 9.76 2.13
CA ALA A 35 17.51 10.79 2.13
C ALA A 35 16.68 10.78 0.83
N ALA A 36 17.33 10.59 -0.34
CA ALA A 36 16.65 10.48 -1.62
C ALA A 36 15.80 9.21 -1.71
N GLY A 37 16.27 8.08 -1.15
CA GLY A 37 15.51 6.85 -1.08
C GLY A 37 14.23 6.95 -0.24
N ILE A 38 14.27 7.72 0.84
CA ILE A 38 13.09 8.00 1.68
C ILE A 38 12.10 8.92 0.95
N SER A 39 12.61 9.87 0.16
CA SER A 39 11.80 10.84 -0.61
C SER A 39 11.25 10.29 -1.93
N ASP A 40 11.69 9.08 -2.36
CA ASP A 40 11.30 8.49 -3.64
C ASP A 40 9.84 8.00 -3.58
N ILE A 41 9.02 8.50 -4.50
CA ILE A 41 7.62 8.11 -4.65
C ILE A 41 7.43 7.51 -6.04
N ASP A 42 6.64 6.44 -6.11
CA ASP A 42 6.22 5.90 -7.40
C ASP A 42 5.17 6.82 -8.04
N ASP A 43 5.59 7.47 -9.13
CA ASP A 43 4.77 8.40 -9.89
C ASP A 43 5.10 8.24 -11.39
N ARG A 44 4.31 8.88 -12.27
CA ARG A 44 4.60 8.93 -13.71
C ARG A 44 5.96 9.58 -13.97
N PHE A 45 6.60 9.27 -15.09
CA PHE A 45 7.96 9.69 -15.43
C PHE A 45 8.22 11.19 -15.23
N SER A 46 7.37 12.07 -15.82
CA SER A 46 7.56 13.52 -15.70
C SER A 46 7.37 14.04 -14.27
N ALA A 47 6.40 13.50 -13.54
CA ALA A 47 6.16 13.86 -12.14
C ALA A 47 7.29 13.37 -11.22
N ARG A 48 7.86 12.20 -11.52
CA ARG A 48 9.05 11.65 -10.83
C ARG A 48 10.26 12.56 -11.01
N LEU A 49 10.50 13.00 -12.24
CA LEU A 49 11.63 13.91 -12.53
C LEU A 49 11.47 15.25 -11.81
N GLN A 50 10.25 15.83 -11.82
CA GLN A 50 9.95 17.05 -11.06
C GLN A 50 10.13 16.82 -9.55
N ASN A 51 9.70 15.67 -9.03
CA ASN A 51 9.88 15.33 -7.62
C ASN A 51 11.34 15.23 -7.22
N GLN A 52 12.18 14.59 -8.06
CA GLN A 52 13.62 14.53 -7.86
C GLN A 52 14.26 15.92 -7.85
N LEU A 53 13.86 16.80 -8.78
CA LEU A 53 14.36 18.17 -8.83
C LEU A 53 14.03 18.94 -7.54
N TYR A 54 12.77 18.87 -7.08
CA TYR A 54 12.36 19.52 -5.80
C TYR A 54 13.11 18.93 -4.61
N THR A 55 13.35 17.63 -4.60
CA THR A 55 14.14 16.96 -3.55
C THR A 55 15.57 17.47 -3.51
N TYR A 56 16.25 17.59 -4.68
CA TYR A 56 17.64 18.09 -4.76
C TYR A 56 17.72 19.55 -4.32
N LEU A 57 16.77 20.39 -4.74
CA LEU A 57 16.69 21.78 -4.31
C LEU A 57 16.45 21.89 -2.80
N GLY A 58 15.51 21.11 -2.27
CA GLY A 58 15.24 21.07 -0.84
C GLY A 58 16.45 20.63 -0.02
N PHE A 59 17.15 19.58 -0.45
CA PHE A 59 18.34 19.08 0.22
C PHE A 59 19.48 20.10 0.19
N PHE A 60 19.71 20.76 -0.96
CA PHE A 60 20.71 21.78 -1.08
C PHE A 60 20.43 22.97 -0.17
N ILE A 61 19.20 23.50 -0.17
CA ILE A 61 18.79 24.62 0.68
C ILE A 61 18.95 24.26 2.15
N THR A 62 18.45 23.07 2.55
CA THR A 62 18.51 22.64 3.95
C THR A 62 19.95 22.45 4.43
N ALA A 63 20.79 21.73 3.67
CA ALA A 63 22.18 21.51 4.04
C ALA A 63 22.99 22.81 4.09
N THR A 64 22.79 23.71 3.10
CA THR A 64 23.44 25.04 3.07
C THR A 64 23.00 25.90 4.25
N SER A 65 21.70 25.90 4.60
CA SER A 65 21.20 26.66 5.76
C SER A 65 21.87 26.21 7.07
N ILE A 66 22.04 24.90 7.25
CA ILE A 66 22.77 24.34 8.41
C ILE A 66 24.22 24.84 8.43
N GLN A 67 24.96 24.73 7.32
CA GLN A 67 26.35 25.13 7.25
C GLN A 67 26.56 26.62 7.56
N LEU A 68 25.69 27.50 7.05
CA LEU A 68 25.80 28.94 7.25
C LEU A 68 25.36 29.42 8.63
N LEU A 69 24.34 28.78 9.23
CA LEU A 69 23.78 29.19 10.51
C LEU A 69 24.50 28.56 11.71
N PHE A 70 25.16 27.42 11.54
CA PHE A 70 25.80 26.65 12.61
C PHE A 70 26.83 27.46 13.45
N PRO A 71 27.65 28.37 12.87
CA PRO A 71 28.59 29.17 13.66
C PRO A 71 27.92 30.15 14.65
N HIS A 72 26.60 30.43 14.47
CA HIS A 72 25.86 31.37 15.31
C HIS A 72 24.75 30.68 16.08
N PRO A 73 24.95 30.25 17.34
CA PRO A 73 24.04 29.34 18.06
C PRO A 73 22.59 29.85 18.19
N VAL A 74 22.40 31.15 18.39
CA VAL A 74 21.06 31.75 18.49
C VAL A 74 20.34 31.76 17.14
N LEU A 75 21.04 32.21 16.07
CA LEU A 75 20.50 32.21 14.71
C LEU A 75 20.23 30.78 14.23
N PHE A 76 21.10 29.85 14.58
CA PHE A 76 20.95 28.43 14.26
C PHE A 76 19.68 27.85 14.94
N ALA A 77 19.46 28.09 16.23
CA ALA A 77 18.28 27.60 16.93
C ALA A 77 16.98 28.19 16.34
N CYS A 78 16.94 29.50 16.08
CA CYS A 78 15.80 30.14 15.43
C CYS A 78 15.55 29.59 14.01
N GLY A 79 16.62 29.46 13.21
CA GLY A 79 16.54 28.92 11.86
C GLY A 79 16.07 27.48 11.81
N LEU A 80 16.50 26.64 12.76
CA LEU A 80 16.07 25.26 12.88
C LEU A 80 14.56 25.16 13.20
N ILE A 81 14.08 25.97 14.16
CA ILE A 81 12.66 26.01 14.51
C ILE A 81 11.82 26.43 13.30
N ILE A 82 12.19 27.52 12.64
CA ILE A 82 11.49 28.01 11.45
C ILE A 82 11.49 26.97 10.34
N SER A 83 12.63 26.34 10.05
CA SER A 83 12.72 25.32 9.01
C SER A 83 11.86 24.10 9.33
N CYS A 84 11.84 23.62 10.58
CA CYS A 84 10.98 22.53 11.01
C CYS A 84 9.48 22.87 10.81
N ILE A 85 9.05 24.08 11.21
CA ILE A 85 7.67 24.53 11.02
C ILE A 85 7.33 24.56 9.52
N CYS A 86 8.19 25.16 8.70
CA CYS A 86 7.98 25.25 7.25
C CYS A 86 7.92 23.86 6.59
N LEU A 87 8.79 22.92 6.98
CA LEU A 87 8.80 21.56 6.44
C LEU A 87 7.57 20.77 6.85
N ILE A 88 7.10 20.92 8.11
CA ILE A 88 5.86 20.29 8.58
C ILE A 88 4.66 20.83 7.80
N LEU A 89 4.55 22.16 7.62
CA LEU A 89 3.51 22.78 6.82
C LEU A 89 3.58 22.34 5.35
N LEU A 90 4.77 22.26 4.78
CA LEU A 90 4.96 21.73 3.42
C LEU A 90 4.45 20.28 3.32
N GLY A 91 4.72 19.45 4.33
CA GLY A 91 4.23 18.08 4.41
C GLY A 91 2.71 17.96 4.42
N SER A 92 1.99 18.96 4.97
CA SER A 92 0.53 18.98 5.02
C SER A 92 -0.14 19.17 3.64
N LEU A 93 0.59 19.72 2.65
CA LEU A 93 0.06 19.96 1.31
C LEU A 93 -0.24 18.68 0.52
N GLY A 94 0.36 17.57 0.90
CA GLY A 94 0.08 16.26 0.29
C GLY A 94 1.24 15.28 0.39
N ARG A 95 0.96 14.00 0.11
CA ARG A 95 1.91 12.89 0.24
C ARG A 95 3.26 13.15 -0.44
N ARG A 96 3.26 13.80 -1.61
CA ARG A 96 4.45 14.13 -2.37
C ARG A 96 5.37 15.09 -1.59
N TYR A 97 4.80 16.15 -1.03
CA TYR A 97 5.53 17.15 -0.27
C TYR A 97 5.94 16.62 1.11
N ALA A 98 5.13 15.74 1.70
CA ALA A 98 5.44 15.11 2.98
C ALA A 98 6.73 14.27 2.93
N THR A 99 6.95 13.49 1.86
CA THR A 99 8.18 12.69 1.73
C THR A 99 9.41 13.56 1.47
N ILE A 100 9.28 14.65 0.68
CA ILE A 100 10.36 15.61 0.48
C ILE A 100 10.71 16.31 1.79
N ALA A 101 9.70 16.80 2.52
CA ALA A 101 9.88 17.47 3.80
C ALA A 101 10.58 16.55 4.82
N TYR A 102 10.15 15.28 4.90
CA TYR A 102 10.79 14.30 5.76
C TYR A 102 12.26 14.05 5.36
N GLY A 103 12.55 13.92 4.08
CA GLY A 103 13.91 13.81 3.58
C GLY A 103 14.78 15.04 3.93
N CYS A 104 14.22 16.25 3.83
CA CYS A 104 14.89 17.49 4.23
C CYS A 104 15.16 17.53 5.75
N LEU A 105 14.22 17.06 6.60
CA LEU A 105 14.45 16.94 8.04
C LEU A 105 15.59 15.97 8.37
N VAL A 106 15.63 14.82 7.71
CA VAL A 106 16.74 13.86 7.85
C VAL A 106 18.06 14.52 7.44
N VAL A 107 18.09 15.21 6.29
CA VAL A 107 19.28 15.94 5.82
C VAL A 107 19.71 17.00 6.84
N SER A 108 18.78 17.77 7.44
CA SER A 108 19.12 18.81 8.41
C SER A 108 19.87 18.23 9.62
N VAL A 109 19.34 17.13 10.21
CA VAL A 109 19.94 16.49 11.38
C VAL A 109 21.35 15.96 11.08
N TYR A 110 21.49 15.25 9.96
CA TYR A 110 22.78 14.65 9.62
C TYR A 110 23.82 15.66 9.09
N SER A 111 23.36 16.74 8.44
CA SER A 111 24.28 17.83 8.01
C SER A 111 24.92 18.52 9.21
N MET A 112 24.24 18.59 10.37
CA MET A 112 24.81 19.10 11.62
C MET A 112 26.01 18.28 12.09
N LEU A 113 25.97 16.96 11.94
CA LEU A 113 27.07 16.08 12.33
C LEU A 113 28.33 16.25 11.43
N GLY A 114 28.13 16.73 10.21
CA GLY A 114 29.17 16.85 9.21
C GLY A 114 29.73 18.27 9.04
N VAL A 115 29.27 19.27 9.79
CA VAL A 115 29.65 20.68 9.60
C VAL A 115 31.19 20.91 9.64
N HIS A 116 31.91 20.16 10.48
CA HIS A 116 33.37 20.30 10.64
C HIS A 116 34.18 19.35 9.78
N LEU A 117 33.54 18.57 8.89
CA LEU A 117 34.25 17.60 8.03
C LEU A 117 34.99 18.27 6.85
N PHE A 118 34.53 19.45 6.43
CA PHE A 118 35.06 20.18 5.27
C PHE A 118 35.29 21.64 5.64
N GLU A 119 36.38 22.24 5.10
CA GLU A 119 36.68 23.63 5.33
C GLU A 119 35.71 24.56 4.60
N ASP A 120 35.32 24.19 3.39
CA ASP A 120 34.41 24.97 2.55
C ASP A 120 32.95 24.58 2.79
N TRP A 121 32.10 25.58 3.06
CA TRP A 121 30.69 25.42 3.36
C TRP A 121 29.86 24.75 2.25
N TYR A 122 30.28 24.82 0.99
CA TYR A 122 29.55 24.29 -0.17
C TYR A 122 29.84 22.82 -0.47
N ILE A 123 30.95 22.27 0.01
CA ILE A 123 31.39 20.90 -0.33
C ILE A 123 30.42 19.88 0.18
N GLN A 124 30.02 19.97 1.45
CA GLN A 124 29.09 19.00 2.04
C GLN A 124 27.69 19.03 1.38
N PRO A 125 27.01 20.19 1.18
CA PRO A 125 25.76 20.26 0.41
C PRO A 125 25.86 19.72 -1.00
N ALA A 126 26.96 20.03 -1.71
CA ALA A 126 27.18 19.55 -3.08
C ALA A 126 27.32 18.02 -3.14
N LEU A 127 28.13 17.42 -2.27
CA LEU A 127 28.33 15.98 -2.21
C LEU A 127 27.02 15.26 -1.85
N LEU A 128 26.21 15.81 -0.94
CA LEU A 128 24.91 15.28 -0.57
C LEU A 128 23.95 15.26 -1.76
N VAL A 129 23.87 16.34 -2.52
CA VAL A 129 23.04 16.42 -3.74
C VAL A 129 23.56 15.47 -4.82
N ILE A 130 24.90 15.31 -4.97
CA ILE A 130 25.48 14.33 -5.91
C ILE A 130 25.05 12.91 -5.51
N GLY A 131 25.09 12.55 -4.21
CA GLY A 131 24.61 11.27 -3.73
C GLY A 131 23.12 11.05 -3.99
N ALA A 132 22.30 12.07 -3.76
CA ALA A 132 20.87 12.05 -4.07
C ALA A 132 20.61 11.90 -5.58
N ALA A 133 21.37 12.60 -6.43
CA ALA A 133 21.28 12.51 -7.89
C ALA A 133 21.71 11.13 -8.41
N TRP A 134 22.72 10.52 -7.81
CA TRP A 134 23.12 9.14 -8.10
C TRP A 134 21.99 8.14 -7.84
N TYR A 135 21.35 8.24 -6.67
CA TYR A 135 20.15 7.42 -6.38
C TYR A 135 19.04 7.69 -7.39
N GLY A 136 18.76 8.97 -7.69
CA GLY A 136 17.72 9.36 -8.65
C GLY A 136 17.96 8.79 -10.05
N LEU A 137 19.21 8.75 -10.50
CA LEU A 137 19.60 8.13 -11.77
C LEU A 137 19.31 6.63 -11.78
N ILE A 138 19.74 5.89 -10.74
CA ILE A 138 19.46 4.46 -10.60
C ILE A 138 17.96 4.21 -10.53
N SER A 139 17.22 5.03 -9.78
CA SER A 139 15.77 4.95 -9.64
C SER A 139 15.05 5.19 -10.97
N THR A 140 15.52 6.16 -11.77
CA THR A 140 14.98 6.46 -13.11
C THR A 140 15.27 5.34 -14.11
N ILE A 141 16.48 4.80 -14.13
CA ILE A 141 16.85 3.66 -14.97
C ILE A 141 16.00 2.44 -14.60
N SER A 142 15.85 2.16 -13.30
CA SER A 142 15.00 1.06 -12.82
C SER A 142 13.54 1.21 -13.24
N PHE A 143 13.03 2.45 -13.25
CA PHE A 143 11.66 2.74 -13.73
C PHE A 143 11.52 2.49 -15.24
N LEU A 144 12.51 2.90 -16.05
CA LEU A 144 12.49 2.67 -17.49
C LEU A 144 12.56 1.18 -17.85
N LEU A 145 13.35 0.41 -17.10
CA LEU A 145 13.47 -1.04 -17.32
C LEU A 145 12.26 -1.83 -16.83
N PHE A 146 11.60 -1.39 -15.75
CA PHE A 146 10.51 -2.13 -15.10
C PHE A 146 9.31 -1.23 -14.74
N PRO A 147 8.64 -0.60 -15.70
CA PRO A 147 7.67 0.46 -15.44
C PRO A 147 6.42 -0.01 -14.67
N VAL A 148 6.04 -1.29 -14.78
CA VAL A 148 4.78 -1.81 -14.21
C VAL A 148 4.99 -2.60 -12.90
N ARG A 149 6.23 -2.93 -12.56
CA ARG A 149 6.53 -3.86 -11.48
C ARG A 149 6.09 -3.37 -10.10
N GLU A 150 6.23 -2.10 -9.82
CA GLU A 150 5.82 -1.53 -8.52
C GLU A 150 4.30 -1.58 -8.30
N VAL A 151 3.51 -1.38 -9.37
CA VAL A 151 2.04 -1.56 -9.32
C VAL A 151 1.70 -3.03 -9.09
N GLN A 152 2.37 -3.94 -9.81
CA GLN A 152 2.16 -5.38 -9.66
C GLN A 152 2.50 -5.85 -8.25
N ASP A 153 3.60 -5.37 -7.66
CA ASP A 153 4.00 -5.68 -6.28
C ASP A 153 2.91 -5.22 -5.28
N LYS A 154 2.33 -4.02 -5.47
CA LYS A 154 1.26 -3.50 -4.62
C LYS A 154 -0.06 -4.26 -4.77
N ILE A 155 -0.44 -4.63 -6.00
CA ILE A 155 -1.62 -5.46 -6.27
C ILE A 155 -1.43 -6.86 -5.69
N SER A 156 -0.26 -7.46 -5.86
CA SER A 156 0.08 -8.74 -5.25
C SER A 156 -0.06 -8.68 -3.72
N GLN A 157 0.43 -7.62 -3.09
CA GLN A 157 0.29 -7.39 -1.66
C GLN A 157 -1.19 -7.27 -1.24
N SER A 158 -2.04 -6.62 -2.05
CA SER A 158 -3.47 -6.52 -1.74
C SER A 158 -4.17 -7.89 -1.76
N TYR A 159 -3.85 -8.75 -2.73
CA TYR A 159 -4.39 -10.11 -2.75
C TYR A 159 -3.85 -11.00 -1.62
N SER A 160 -2.59 -10.84 -1.23
CA SER A 160 -2.04 -11.53 -0.06
C SER A 160 -2.79 -11.15 1.21
N SER A 161 -2.96 -9.85 1.46
CA SER A 161 -3.69 -9.34 2.63
C SER A 161 -5.18 -9.68 2.58
N LEU A 162 -5.81 -9.69 1.38
CA LEU A 162 -7.18 -10.17 1.20
C LEU A 162 -7.30 -11.66 1.57
N GLY A 163 -6.29 -12.46 1.24
CA GLY A 163 -6.19 -13.85 1.66
C GLY A 163 -6.13 -13.98 3.19
N ASP A 164 -5.33 -13.16 3.88
CA ASP A 164 -5.23 -13.16 5.34
C ASP A 164 -6.56 -12.74 5.98
N PHE A 165 -7.25 -11.73 5.44
CA PHE A 165 -8.58 -11.32 5.88
C PHE A 165 -9.61 -12.45 5.74
N LEU A 166 -9.65 -13.15 4.60
CA LEU A 166 -10.58 -14.28 4.39
C LEU A 166 -10.26 -15.46 5.31
N PHE A 167 -8.99 -15.71 5.62
CA PHE A 167 -8.59 -16.71 6.62
C PHE A 167 -9.05 -16.30 8.03
N ALA A 168 -8.82 -15.06 8.44
CA ALA A 168 -9.28 -14.56 9.73
C ALA A 168 -10.81 -14.67 9.84
N LYS A 169 -11.55 -14.34 8.76
CA LYS A 169 -13.00 -14.50 8.72
C LYS A 169 -13.45 -15.97 8.77
N SER A 170 -12.68 -16.88 8.17
CA SER A 170 -13.01 -18.31 8.21
C SER A 170 -12.98 -18.87 9.64
N ASN A 171 -12.12 -18.34 10.50
CA ASN A 171 -12.02 -18.78 11.89
C ASN A 171 -13.31 -18.49 12.68
N LEU A 172 -14.09 -17.46 12.33
CA LEU A 172 -15.36 -17.16 13.01
C LEU A 172 -16.45 -18.21 12.81
N PHE A 173 -16.27 -19.16 11.90
CA PHE A 173 -17.19 -20.28 11.66
C PHE A 173 -16.82 -21.54 12.46
N ASP A 174 -15.83 -21.45 13.35
CA ASP A 174 -15.47 -22.54 14.24
C ASP A 174 -16.52 -22.67 15.34
N VAL A 175 -17.10 -23.87 15.48
CA VAL A 175 -18.18 -24.16 16.43
C VAL A 175 -17.63 -24.38 17.84
N ASP A 176 -16.39 -24.83 17.96
CA ASP A 176 -15.73 -25.19 19.22
C ASP A 176 -15.08 -24.01 19.94
N MET A 177 -15.33 -22.76 19.48
CA MET A 177 -14.74 -21.56 20.06
C MET A 177 -15.26 -21.23 21.45
N THR A 178 -14.33 -20.97 22.39
CA THR A 178 -14.67 -20.32 23.65
C THR A 178 -15.01 -18.83 23.45
N PRO A 179 -15.76 -18.19 24.37
CA PRO A 179 -16.06 -16.75 24.26
C PRO A 179 -14.79 -15.88 24.13
N GLU A 180 -13.70 -16.26 24.84
CA GLU A 180 -12.43 -15.55 24.78
C GLU A 180 -11.75 -15.71 23.42
N SER A 181 -11.74 -16.93 22.86
CA SER A 181 -11.15 -17.18 21.54
C SER A 181 -11.94 -16.50 20.42
N TYR A 182 -13.28 -16.39 20.59
CA TYR A 182 -14.12 -15.63 19.66
C TYR A 182 -13.79 -14.14 19.67
N GLN A 183 -13.62 -13.53 20.86
CA GLN A 183 -13.24 -12.13 20.97
C GLN A 183 -11.87 -11.88 20.32
N GLN A 184 -10.91 -12.78 20.56
CA GLN A 184 -9.58 -12.67 19.93
C GLN A 184 -9.69 -12.78 18.40
N SER A 185 -10.48 -13.71 17.87
CA SER A 185 -10.69 -13.86 16.42
C SER A 185 -11.37 -12.63 15.80
N MET A 186 -12.27 -11.96 16.51
CA MET A 186 -12.88 -10.69 16.08
C MET A 186 -11.87 -9.55 16.04
N ILE A 187 -10.97 -9.47 17.03
CA ILE A 187 -9.87 -8.50 17.04
C ILE A 187 -8.93 -8.76 15.87
N ASP A 188 -8.52 -10.01 15.66
CA ASP A 188 -7.65 -10.40 14.54
C ASP A 188 -8.27 -10.07 13.19
N LEU A 189 -9.57 -10.36 13.00
CA LEU A 189 -10.30 -9.99 11.79
C LEU A 189 -10.29 -8.47 11.57
N SER A 190 -10.54 -7.69 12.63
CA SER A 190 -10.54 -6.23 12.57
C SER A 190 -9.16 -5.66 12.21
N LEU A 191 -8.09 -6.24 12.76
CA LEU A 191 -6.72 -5.86 12.44
C LEU A 191 -6.37 -6.18 10.98
N GLU A 192 -6.72 -7.37 10.49
CA GLU A 192 -6.47 -7.75 9.09
C GLU A 192 -7.32 -6.89 8.13
N ASN A 193 -8.55 -6.54 8.49
CA ASN A 193 -9.38 -5.59 7.73
C ASN A 193 -8.72 -4.21 7.65
N GLY A 194 -8.25 -3.67 8.77
CA GLY A 194 -7.54 -2.38 8.81
C GLY A 194 -6.28 -2.36 7.92
N LYS A 195 -5.46 -3.43 7.97
CA LYS A 195 -4.29 -3.60 7.09
C LYS A 195 -4.69 -3.63 5.62
N LEU A 196 -5.71 -4.41 5.26
CA LEU A 196 -6.19 -4.56 3.88
C LEU A 196 -6.69 -3.22 3.31
N VAL A 197 -7.51 -2.49 4.07
CA VAL A 197 -8.01 -1.16 3.67
C VAL A 197 -6.85 -0.17 3.49
N GLY A 198 -5.85 -0.20 4.37
CA GLY A 198 -4.63 0.59 4.23
C GLY A 198 -3.87 0.28 2.93
N ILE A 199 -3.76 -1.00 2.56
CA ILE A 199 -3.12 -1.43 1.30
C ILE A 199 -3.98 -0.99 0.10
N PHE A 200 -5.30 -1.13 0.14
CA PHE A 200 -6.18 -0.67 -0.94
C PHE A 200 -6.03 0.83 -1.20
N ASN A 201 -5.93 1.65 -0.16
CA ASN A 201 -5.69 3.08 -0.30
C ASN A 201 -4.34 3.39 -0.95
N GLN A 202 -3.30 2.61 -0.63
CA GLN A 202 -1.99 2.74 -1.30
C GLN A 202 -2.07 2.35 -2.79
N VAL A 203 -2.73 1.22 -3.12
CA VAL A 203 -2.93 0.76 -4.51
C VAL A 203 -3.74 1.79 -5.29
N LYS A 204 -4.86 2.30 -4.71
CA LYS A 204 -5.69 3.36 -5.30
C LYS A 204 -4.84 4.57 -5.67
N THR A 205 -4.01 5.06 -4.75
CA THR A 205 -3.15 6.23 -4.98
C THR A 205 -2.17 6.00 -6.14
N VAL A 206 -1.50 4.82 -6.16
CA VAL A 206 -0.53 4.48 -7.21
C VAL A 206 -1.23 4.33 -8.58
N LEU A 207 -2.40 3.70 -8.63
CA LEU A 207 -3.17 3.57 -9.87
C LEU A 207 -3.66 4.91 -10.40
N LEU A 208 -4.17 5.81 -9.53
CA LEU A 208 -4.62 7.14 -9.92
C LEU A 208 -3.50 7.99 -10.50
N THR A 209 -2.32 7.97 -9.91
CA THR A 209 -1.17 8.73 -10.43
C THR A 209 -0.76 8.25 -11.80
N ARG A 210 -0.83 6.93 -12.07
CA ARG A 210 -0.50 6.34 -13.38
C ARG A 210 -1.59 6.55 -14.42
N LEU A 211 -2.86 6.47 -14.06
CA LEU A 211 -3.97 6.72 -14.97
C LEU A 211 -3.93 8.13 -15.60
N LYS A 212 -3.42 9.13 -14.87
CA LYS A 212 -3.24 10.49 -15.39
C LYS A 212 -2.17 10.57 -16.52
N GLY A 213 -1.26 9.59 -16.60
CA GLY A 213 -0.16 9.57 -17.57
C GLY A 213 -0.23 8.46 -18.62
N ASP A 214 -0.71 7.26 -18.23
CA ASP A 214 -0.62 6.02 -19.01
C ASP A 214 -1.99 5.53 -19.53
N ARG A 215 -2.86 6.45 -19.91
CA ARG A 215 -4.26 6.22 -20.33
C ARG A 215 -4.45 5.26 -21.50
N GLY A 216 -3.60 4.37 -21.77
CA GLY A 216 -3.75 3.46 -22.92
C GLY A 216 -3.01 2.16 -22.76
N GLN A 217 -2.19 2.02 -21.74
CA GLN A 217 -1.39 0.82 -21.56
C GLN A 217 -2.25 -0.35 -21.05
N LYS A 218 -2.18 -1.48 -21.74
CA LYS A 218 -2.90 -2.71 -21.39
C LYS A 218 -2.61 -3.16 -19.94
N ASP A 219 -1.38 -2.96 -19.48
CA ASP A 219 -0.94 -3.39 -18.15
C ASP A 219 -1.54 -2.55 -17.01
N THR A 220 -1.70 -1.23 -17.23
CA THR A 220 -2.36 -0.35 -16.24
C THR A 220 -3.85 -0.69 -16.13
N ARG A 221 -4.52 -0.98 -17.24
CA ARG A 221 -5.93 -1.42 -17.25
C ARG A 221 -6.11 -2.76 -16.58
N ARG A 222 -5.23 -3.73 -16.83
CA ARG A 222 -5.25 -5.02 -16.16
C ARG A 222 -5.05 -4.87 -14.65
N SER A 223 -4.13 -4.02 -14.25
CA SER A 223 -3.88 -3.71 -12.83
C SER A 223 -5.09 -3.10 -12.15
N LEU A 224 -5.79 -2.20 -12.84
CA LEU A 224 -7.03 -1.60 -12.37
C LEU A 224 -8.14 -2.65 -12.18
N GLN A 225 -8.29 -3.57 -13.11
CA GLN A 225 -9.26 -4.67 -12.99
C GLN A 225 -8.95 -5.55 -11.78
N TYR A 226 -7.70 -5.96 -11.59
CA TYR A 226 -7.31 -6.72 -10.39
C TYR A 226 -7.67 -5.98 -9.10
N TYR A 227 -7.45 -4.67 -9.07
CA TYR A 227 -7.80 -3.84 -7.91
C TYR A 227 -9.31 -3.87 -7.62
N PHE A 228 -10.17 -3.67 -8.63
CA PHE A 228 -11.61 -3.66 -8.43
C PHE A 228 -12.16 -5.03 -8.05
N VAL A 229 -11.64 -6.09 -8.64
CA VAL A 229 -12.03 -7.46 -8.24
C VAL A 229 -11.65 -7.71 -6.77
N ALA A 230 -10.47 -7.26 -6.33
CA ALA A 230 -10.07 -7.40 -4.93
C ALA A 230 -10.98 -6.61 -3.99
N GLN A 231 -11.38 -5.38 -4.36
CA GLN A 231 -12.34 -4.58 -3.59
C GLN A 231 -13.72 -5.24 -3.52
N ASP A 232 -14.25 -5.72 -4.65
CA ASP A 232 -15.57 -6.35 -4.69
C ASP A 232 -15.58 -7.68 -3.89
N ILE A 233 -14.49 -8.46 -3.92
CA ILE A 233 -14.34 -9.65 -3.05
C ILE A 233 -14.36 -9.25 -1.57
N HIS A 234 -13.61 -8.20 -1.20
CA HIS A 234 -13.58 -7.70 0.17
C HIS A 234 -14.96 -7.22 0.62
N GLU A 235 -15.64 -6.38 -0.17
CA GLU A 235 -16.96 -5.84 0.12
C GLU A 235 -18.01 -6.96 0.30
N ARG A 236 -18.02 -7.95 -0.59
CA ARG A 236 -18.91 -9.13 -0.46
C ARG A 236 -18.60 -9.98 0.76
N ALA A 237 -17.32 -10.13 1.07
CA ALA A 237 -16.93 -10.86 2.26
C ALA A 237 -17.29 -10.09 3.54
N ASP A 238 -17.20 -8.76 3.54
CA ASP A 238 -17.47 -7.91 4.72
C ASP A 238 -18.98 -7.65 4.94
N SER A 239 -19.77 -7.59 3.86
CA SER A 239 -21.19 -7.23 3.89
C SER A 239 -22.10 -8.18 4.71
N ALA A 240 -21.65 -9.34 5.10
CA ALA A 240 -22.40 -10.29 5.91
C ALA A 240 -22.27 -9.95 7.41
N HIS A 241 -23.09 -9.03 7.91
CA HIS A 241 -23.24 -8.77 9.35
C HIS A 241 -24.09 -9.88 10.00
N ILE A 242 -23.46 -10.99 10.31
CA ILE A 242 -24.09 -12.14 10.95
C ILE A 242 -23.55 -12.26 12.38
N ASP A 243 -24.44 -12.55 13.33
CA ASP A 243 -24.04 -12.92 14.69
C ASP A 243 -23.51 -14.37 14.67
N TYR A 244 -22.20 -14.51 14.51
CA TYR A 244 -21.54 -15.81 14.40
C TYR A 244 -21.69 -16.67 15.65
N GLN A 245 -21.79 -16.07 16.85
CA GLN A 245 -22.01 -16.82 18.10
C GLN A 245 -23.39 -17.45 18.14
N LYS A 246 -24.43 -16.72 17.71
CA LYS A 246 -25.80 -17.30 17.60
C LYS A 246 -25.84 -18.37 16.53
N LEU A 247 -25.15 -18.11 15.39
CA LEU A 247 -25.09 -19.07 14.29
C LEU A 247 -24.43 -20.39 14.75
N ALA A 248 -23.32 -20.31 15.49
CA ALA A 248 -22.63 -21.47 16.04
C ALA A 248 -23.54 -22.30 16.96
N LYS A 249 -24.27 -21.66 17.86
CA LYS A 249 -25.22 -22.36 18.77
C LYS A 249 -26.39 -23.02 18.04
N ILE A 250 -26.95 -22.35 17.02
CA ILE A 250 -28.12 -22.87 16.27
C ILE A 250 -27.71 -24.08 15.42
N PHE A 251 -26.53 -24.06 14.81
CA PHE A 251 -26.07 -25.07 13.87
C PHE A 251 -24.96 -25.96 14.44
N GLU A 252 -24.80 -26.03 15.76
CA GLU A 252 -23.76 -26.78 16.46
C GLU A 252 -23.68 -28.24 16.00
N HIS A 253 -24.86 -28.89 15.81
CA HIS A 253 -24.93 -30.28 15.38
C HIS A 253 -24.97 -30.45 13.84
N SER A 254 -24.70 -29.41 13.08
CA SER A 254 -24.68 -29.41 11.61
C SER A 254 -23.27 -29.22 11.04
N ASP A 255 -23.00 -29.89 9.93
CA ASP A 255 -21.74 -29.75 9.20
C ASP A 255 -21.64 -28.44 8.38
N VAL A 256 -22.69 -27.63 8.36
CA VAL A 256 -22.83 -26.47 7.47
C VAL A 256 -21.75 -25.39 7.77
N LEU A 257 -21.50 -25.09 9.05
CA LEU A 257 -20.54 -24.07 9.44
C LEU A 257 -19.11 -24.47 9.08
N PHE A 258 -18.73 -25.71 9.31
CA PHE A 258 -17.44 -26.26 8.86
C PHE A 258 -17.26 -26.14 7.34
N ARG A 259 -18.34 -26.33 6.56
CA ARG A 259 -18.29 -26.17 5.10
C ARG A 259 -18.11 -24.72 4.68
N PHE A 260 -18.74 -23.76 5.37
CA PHE A 260 -18.50 -22.33 5.17
C PHE A 260 -17.05 -21.96 5.50
N GLN A 261 -16.56 -22.38 6.65
CA GLN A 261 -15.16 -22.19 7.07
C GLN A 261 -14.20 -22.68 5.98
N ARG A 262 -14.40 -23.90 5.50
CA ARG A 262 -13.56 -24.51 4.46
C ARG A 262 -13.57 -23.73 3.15
N ILE A 263 -14.73 -23.22 2.71
CA ILE A 263 -14.82 -22.44 1.46
C ILE A 263 -14.09 -21.11 1.62
N LEU A 264 -14.29 -20.39 2.72
CA LEU A 264 -13.57 -19.15 3.01
C LEU A 264 -12.06 -19.36 3.06
N ALA A 265 -11.60 -20.42 3.72
CA ALA A 265 -10.19 -20.78 3.76
C ALA A 265 -9.63 -21.12 2.36
N LEU A 266 -10.39 -21.81 1.51
CA LEU A 266 -10.03 -22.06 0.12
C LEU A 266 -9.94 -20.76 -0.70
N GLN A 267 -10.88 -19.82 -0.49
CA GLN A 267 -10.87 -18.51 -1.14
C GLN A 267 -9.68 -17.67 -0.68
N GLY A 268 -9.37 -17.68 0.62
CA GLY A 268 -8.18 -17.05 1.15
C GLY A 268 -6.90 -17.60 0.53
N LYS A 269 -6.81 -18.93 0.41
CA LYS A 269 -5.69 -19.59 -0.28
C LYS A 269 -5.62 -19.19 -1.76
N ALA A 270 -6.74 -19.16 -2.47
CA ALA A 270 -6.79 -18.77 -3.87
C ALA A 270 -6.32 -17.32 -4.08
N CYS A 271 -6.66 -16.40 -3.16
CA CYS A 271 -6.13 -15.03 -3.18
C CYS A 271 -4.60 -15.01 -3.01
N LYS A 272 -4.04 -15.83 -2.11
CA LYS A 272 -2.58 -15.93 -1.93
C LYS A 272 -1.89 -16.56 -3.15
N ASP A 273 -2.46 -17.60 -3.74
CA ASP A 273 -1.95 -18.21 -4.96
C ASP A 273 -1.97 -17.22 -6.12
N LEU A 274 -3.03 -16.41 -6.24
CA LEU A 274 -3.14 -15.33 -7.22
C LEU A 274 -2.09 -14.23 -6.97
N SER A 275 -1.87 -13.84 -5.71
CA SER A 275 -0.80 -12.91 -5.32
C SER A 275 0.56 -13.38 -5.84
N GLN A 276 0.89 -14.65 -5.63
CA GLN A 276 2.14 -15.22 -6.11
C GLN A 276 2.22 -15.26 -7.64
N SER A 277 1.13 -15.61 -8.32
CA SER A 277 1.06 -15.64 -9.79
C SER A 277 1.28 -14.24 -10.38
N ILE A 278 0.75 -13.19 -9.75
CA ILE A 278 0.99 -11.79 -10.16
C ILE A 278 2.47 -11.42 -9.99
N MET A 279 3.10 -11.78 -8.87
CA MET A 279 4.52 -11.51 -8.63
C MET A 279 5.44 -12.21 -9.62
N LYS A 280 5.16 -13.48 -9.90
CA LYS A 280 5.97 -14.32 -10.81
C LYS A 280 5.64 -14.09 -12.29
N ARG A 281 4.55 -13.36 -12.59
CA ARG A 281 3.97 -13.18 -13.94
C ARG A 281 3.52 -14.50 -14.58
N GLU A 282 3.12 -15.45 -13.76
CA GLU A 282 2.57 -16.74 -14.17
C GLU A 282 1.05 -16.66 -14.36
N VAL A 283 0.47 -17.64 -15.02
CA VAL A 283 -0.98 -17.75 -15.18
C VAL A 283 -1.54 -18.32 -13.88
N TYR A 284 -2.55 -17.64 -13.31
CA TYR A 284 -3.30 -18.17 -12.20
C TYR A 284 -4.20 -19.32 -12.67
N ASN A 285 -4.16 -20.45 -11.97
CA ASN A 285 -5.01 -21.62 -12.21
C ASN A 285 -5.99 -21.78 -11.06
N HIS A 286 -7.28 -21.68 -11.35
CA HIS A 286 -8.33 -21.81 -10.35
C HIS A 286 -8.50 -23.27 -9.92
N ASN A 287 -8.58 -23.51 -8.61
CA ASN A 287 -8.55 -24.85 -8.05
C ASN A 287 -9.90 -25.59 -8.22
N LEU A 288 -9.86 -26.79 -8.80
CA LEU A 288 -11.05 -27.65 -9.00
C LEU A 288 -11.75 -28.06 -7.68
N ARG A 289 -11.07 -27.97 -6.53
CA ARG A 289 -11.65 -28.27 -5.21
C ARG A 289 -12.86 -27.41 -4.87
N PHE A 290 -12.96 -26.21 -5.41
CA PHE A 290 -14.13 -25.33 -5.21
C PHE A 290 -15.41 -25.98 -5.66
N LYS A 291 -15.43 -26.63 -6.82
CA LYS A 291 -16.62 -27.29 -7.36
C LYS A 291 -17.21 -28.30 -6.35
N HIS A 292 -16.35 -29.15 -5.78
CA HIS A 292 -16.79 -30.15 -4.79
C HIS A 292 -17.21 -29.49 -3.46
N ALA A 293 -16.48 -28.47 -2.99
CA ALA A 293 -16.80 -27.77 -1.76
C ALA A 293 -18.17 -27.09 -1.84
N PHE A 294 -18.46 -26.39 -2.95
CA PHE A 294 -19.76 -25.75 -3.18
C PHE A 294 -20.90 -26.76 -3.38
N GLN A 295 -20.67 -27.89 -4.04
CA GLN A 295 -21.66 -28.96 -4.17
C GLN A 295 -22.03 -29.55 -2.80
N ASN A 296 -21.03 -29.81 -1.98
CA ASN A 296 -21.26 -30.33 -0.63
C ASN A 296 -21.99 -29.34 0.27
N LEU A 297 -21.59 -28.04 0.25
CA LEU A 297 -22.29 -27.00 0.99
C LEU A 297 -23.76 -26.87 0.55
N LYS A 298 -24.00 -26.86 -0.77
CA LYS A 298 -25.36 -26.82 -1.31
C LYS A 298 -26.22 -27.99 -0.83
N HIS A 299 -25.62 -29.19 -0.74
CA HIS A 299 -26.32 -30.37 -0.24
C HIS A 299 -26.70 -30.25 1.26
N SER A 300 -25.79 -29.76 2.10
CA SER A 300 -26.05 -29.50 3.52
C SER A 300 -27.13 -28.43 3.70
N LEU A 301 -27.07 -27.33 2.94
CA LEU A 301 -28.07 -26.26 2.98
C LEU A 301 -29.47 -26.78 2.55
N LYS A 302 -29.51 -27.70 1.56
CA LYS A 302 -30.79 -28.30 1.15
C LYS A 302 -31.40 -29.15 2.27
N LYS A 303 -30.59 -29.95 2.96
CA LYS A 303 -31.05 -30.73 4.12
C LYS A 303 -31.60 -29.83 5.23
N LEU A 304 -30.91 -28.73 5.56
CA LEU A 304 -31.37 -27.77 6.56
C LEU A 304 -32.70 -27.08 6.18
N LYS A 305 -32.94 -26.86 4.89
CA LYS A 305 -34.16 -26.25 4.40
C LYS A 305 -35.36 -27.22 4.50
N GLU A 306 -35.11 -28.53 4.40
CA GLU A 306 -36.11 -29.59 4.50
C GLU A 306 -36.39 -30.00 5.97
N ASP A 307 -35.58 -29.52 6.92
CA ASP A 307 -35.70 -29.82 8.35
C ASP A 307 -36.45 -28.68 9.06
N ASP A 308 -37.66 -28.99 9.53
CA ASP A 308 -38.55 -28.06 10.25
C ASP A 308 -38.01 -27.65 11.64
N ALA A 309 -36.91 -28.26 12.10
CA ALA A 309 -36.28 -27.92 13.37
C ALA A 309 -35.54 -26.57 13.37
N PHE A 310 -35.25 -26.05 12.19
CA PHE A 310 -34.49 -24.79 12.04
C PHE A 310 -35.37 -23.63 11.58
N ASP A 311 -35.18 -22.46 12.23
CA ASP A 311 -35.85 -21.21 11.82
C ASP A 311 -35.41 -20.81 10.40
N GLN A 312 -36.40 -20.61 9.53
CA GLN A 312 -36.20 -20.25 8.12
C GLN A 312 -35.43 -18.91 7.94
N ILE A 313 -35.49 -18.02 8.95
CA ILE A 313 -34.70 -16.75 8.90
C ILE A 313 -33.23 -17.05 8.85
N TRP A 314 -32.73 -17.95 9.70
CA TRP A 314 -31.32 -18.32 9.76
C TRP A 314 -30.86 -19.12 8.54
N VAL A 315 -31.73 -20.01 8.06
CA VAL A 315 -31.48 -20.77 6.82
C VAL A 315 -31.36 -19.84 5.63
N ASN A 316 -32.22 -18.83 5.52
CA ASN A 316 -32.14 -17.82 4.45
C ASN A 316 -30.88 -16.97 4.56
N ALA A 317 -30.44 -16.62 5.77
CA ALA A 317 -29.16 -15.92 5.98
C ALA A 317 -27.96 -16.75 5.48
N LEU A 318 -27.95 -18.07 5.76
CA LEU A 318 -26.94 -18.99 5.22
C LEU A 318 -26.97 -19.09 3.69
N TYR A 319 -28.17 -19.08 3.08
CA TYR A 319 -28.29 -19.04 1.62
C TYR A 319 -27.75 -17.74 1.01
N SER A 320 -27.99 -16.60 1.63
CA SER A 320 -27.38 -15.31 1.21
C SER A 320 -25.88 -15.37 1.29
N LEU A 321 -25.32 -15.89 2.37
CA LEU A 321 -23.89 -16.08 2.54
C LEU A 321 -23.31 -17.03 1.47
N TYR A 322 -24.00 -18.15 1.19
CA TYR A 322 -23.62 -19.05 0.11
C TYR A 322 -23.56 -18.34 -1.26
N GLN A 323 -24.52 -17.48 -1.59
CA GLN A 323 -24.52 -16.72 -2.84
C GLN A 323 -23.35 -15.73 -2.90
N ASN A 324 -23.05 -15.06 -1.80
CA ASN A 324 -21.89 -14.17 -1.71
C ASN A 324 -20.58 -14.93 -1.96
N LEU A 325 -20.36 -16.07 -1.30
CA LEU A 325 -19.17 -16.89 -1.51
C LEU A 325 -19.07 -17.44 -2.94
N LYS A 326 -20.21 -17.82 -3.54
CA LYS A 326 -20.27 -18.28 -4.92
C LYS A 326 -19.92 -17.16 -5.92
N SER A 327 -20.34 -15.93 -5.62
CA SER A 327 -19.98 -14.76 -6.42
C SER A 327 -18.47 -14.47 -6.34
N ILE A 328 -17.87 -14.56 -5.16
CA ILE A 328 -16.41 -14.44 -4.95
C ILE A 328 -15.66 -15.50 -5.78
N ASP A 329 -16.11 -16.77 -5.74
CA ASP A 329 -15.53 -17.87 -6.52
C ASP A 329 -15.60 -17.60 -8.02
N ALA A 330 -16.73 -17.09 -8.53
CA ALA A 330 -16.89 -16.74 -9.93
C ALA A 330 -15.93 -15.61 -10.35
N GLN A 331 -15.70 -14.63 -9.50
CA GLN A 331 -14.75 -13.55 -9.79
C GLN A 331 -13.31 -14.03 -9.83
N LEU A 332 -12.89 -14.86 -8.86
CA LEU A 332 -11.57 -15.49 -8.85
C LEU A 332 -11.36 -16.36 -10.10
N LYS A 333 -12.38 -17.10 -10.53
CA LYS A 333 -12.34 -17.89 -11.74
C LYS A 333 -12.25 -17.03 -13.01
N ASN A 334 -12.95 -15.90 -13.05
CA ASN A 334 -12.89 -15.00 -14.20
C ASN A 334 -11.49 -14.40 -14.40
N LEU A 335 -10.71 -14.21 -13.33
CA LEU A 335 -9.32 -13.74 -13.44
C LEU A 335 -8.39 -14.76 -14.12
N GLU A 336 -8.74 -16.05 -14.14
CA GLU A 336 -8.04 -17.07 -14.95
C GLU A 336 -8.26 -16.86 -16.44
N THR A 337 -9.48 -16.50 -16.86
CA THR A 337 -9.93 -16.48 -18.26
C THR A 337 -9.80 -15.12 -18.94
N GLU A 338 -9.82 -14.01 -18.21
CA GLU A 338 -9.85 -12.68 -18.80
C GLU A 338 -8.49 -12.14 -19.22
N ARG A 339 -8.10 -12.39 -20.45
CA ARG A 339 -7.01 -11.65 -21.11
C ARG A 339 -7.47 -10.32 -21.73
N ASN A 340 -8.77 -10.04 -21.82
CA ASN A 340 -9.31 -8.90 -22.56
C ASN A 340 -10.40 -8.17 -21.77
N ILE A 341 -10.08 -6.94 -21.30
CA ILE A 341 -11.09 -5.99 -20.78
C ILE A 341 -11.62 -5.16 -21.94
N SER A 342 -12.94 -5.04 -22.07
CA SER A 342 -13.55 -4.11 -22.99
C SER A 342 -13.26 -2.65 -22.58
N LEU A 343 -12.97 -1.80 -23.55
CA LEU A 343 -12.62 -0.38 -23.37
C LEU A 343 -13.68 0.45 -22.63
N ASP A 344 -14.96 0.05 -22.70
CA ASP A 344 -16.07 0.78 -22.08
C ASP A 344 -16.14 0.65 -20.55
N LYS A 345 -15.86 -0.53 -20.00
CA LYS A 345 -15.81 -0.71 -18.53
C LYS A 345 -14.72 0.14 -17.88
N SER A 346 -13.55 0.31 -18.53
CA SER A 346 -12.45 1.07 -17.98
C SER A 346 -12.74 2.57 -17.88
N LYS A 347 -13.54 3.15 -18.77
CA LYS A 347 -13.92 4.58 -18.75
C LYS A 347 -14.87 4.91 -17.60
N HIS A 348 -15.83 4.04 -17.32
CA HIS A 348 -16.78 4.24 -16.22
C HIS A 348 -16.07 4.20 -14.85
N ILE A 349 -15.14 3.28 -14.72
CA ILE A 349 -14.31 3.08 -13.54
C ILE A 349 -13.33 4.26 -13.33
N GLU A 350 -12.72 4.79 -14.39
CA GLU A 350 -11.87 5.98 -14.33
C GLU A 350 -12.62 7.21 -13.83
N ASN A 351 -13.89 7.35 -14.17
CA ASN A 351 -14.74 8.45 -13.70
C ASN A 351 -15.08 8.31 -12.20
N GLN A 352 -15.40 7.11 -11.72
CA GLN A 352 -15.65 6.87 -10.28
C GLN A 352 -14.43 7.19 -9.40
N LEU A 353 -13.22 6.89 -9.89
CA LEU A 353 -11.99 7.21 -9.14
C LEU A 353 -11.65 8.70 -9.14
N LYS A 354 -12.11 9.47 -10.15
CA LYS A 354 -11.86 10.91 -10.24
C LYS A 354 -12.74 11.75 -9.33
N ASP A 355 -13.97 11.30 -9.05
CA ASP A 355 -14.90 12.03 -8.17
C ASP A 355 -14.42 12.09 -6.72
N ASP A 356 -13.54 11.17 -6.31
CA ASP A 356 -12.91 11.16 -4.98
C ASP A 356 -11.64 12.04 -4.88
N ASP A 357 -11.15 12.61 -5.99
CA ASP A 357 -9.98 13.50 -5.99
C ASP A 357 -10.42 14.93 -5.67
N LEU A 358 -10.29 15.34 -4.44
CA LEU A 358 -10.42 16.73 -4.01
C LEU A 358 -9.50 17.63 -4.85
N LYS A 359 -10.06 18.63 -5.54
CA LYS A 359 -9.33 19.52 -6.44
C LYS A 359 -9.53 20.97 -6.03
N GLY A 360 -8.43 21.65 -5.71
CA GLY A 360 -8.37 23.10 -5.68
C GLY A 360 -7.61 23.68 -4.48
N TRP A 361 -7.37 25.00 -4.55
CA TRP A 361 -6.74 25.77 -3.47
C TRP A 361 -7.53 25.71 -2.16
N ASP A 362 -8.85 25.59 -2.24
CA ASP A 362 -9.72 25.47 -1.05
C ASP A 362 -9.40 24.23 -0.22
N ASP A 363 -9.03 23.13 -0.85
CA ASP A 363 -8.59 21.90 -0.16
C ASP A 363 -7.25 22.07 0.54
N ILE A 364 -6.32 22.80 -0.08
CA ILE A 364 -5.02 23.10 0.52
C ILE A 364 -5.22 23.88 1.80
N VAL A 365 -6.07 24.91 1.75
CA VAL A 365 -6.41 25.75 2.92
C VAL A 365 -7.11 24.93 4.00
N VAL A 366 -8.05 24.06 3.65
CA VAL A 366 -8.75 23.17 4.59
C VAL A 366 -7.76 22.20 5.26
N ARG A 367 -6.87 21.58 4.50
CA ARG A 367 -5.85 20.65 5.04
C ARG A 367 -4.85 21.35 5.97
N ILE A 368 -4.39 22.55 5.60
CA ILE A 368 -3.53 23.37 6.47
C ILE A 368 -4.26 23.71 7.76
N ARG A 369 -5.53 24.14 7.66
CA ARG A 369 -6.34 24.49 8.83
C ARG A 369 -6.59 23.29 9.75
N GLN A 370 -6.88 22.12 9.21
CA GLN A 370 -7.07 20.88 9.97
C GLN A 370 -5.81 20.44 10.72
N ASN A 371 -4.63 20.63 10.11
CA ASN A 371 -3.35 20.25 10.73
C ASN A 371 -2.83 21.32 11.73
N LEU A 372 -3.41 22.51 11.75
CA LEU A 372 -3.10 23.57 12.74
C LEU A 372 -4.05 23.54 13.96
N THR A 373 -5.02 22.62 14.01
CA THR A 373 -5.87 22.48 15.19
C THR A 373 -5.11 21.75 16.32
N PRO A 374 -5.28 22.16 17.60
CA PRO A 374 -4.54 21.56 18.73
C PRO A 374 -4.73 20.05 18.88
N GLU A 375 -5.81 19.48 18.35
CA GLU A 375 -6.13 18.05 18.42
C GLU A 375 -5.24 17.19 17.48
N SER A 376 -4.65 17.77 16.43
CA SER A 376 -3.79 17.05 15.49
C SER A 376 -2.32 16.97 15.93
N VAL A 377 -1.93 17.68 16.97
CA VAL A 377 -0.55 17.73 17.49
C VAL A 377 -0.29 16.67 18.57
N LEU A 378 -1.33 15.94 19.01
CA LEU A 378 -1.27 14.97 20.12
C LEU A 378 -1.29 13.48 19.66
N PHE A 379 -1.14 13.19 18.37
CA PHE A 379 -1.02 11.81 17.85
C PHE A 379 0.19 11.64 16.95
#